data_0db2de33896f465f478565d37532f5a9
#
_entry.id   0db2de33896f465f478565d37532f5a9
#
_cell.length_a   1.000
_cell.length_b   1.000
_cell.length_c   1.000
_cell.angle_alpha   90.00
_cell.angle_beta   90.00
_cell.angle_gamma   90.00
#
_symmetry.space_group_name_H-M   'P 1'
#
loop_
_entity.id
_entity.type
_entity.pdbx_description
1 polymer ?
#
loop_
_entity_poly.entity_id
_entity_poly.type
_entity_poly.pdbx_seq_one_letter_code
_entity_poly.pdbx_strand_id
1 'polypeptide(L)'
;MRSKLVWTNAAWEDYVYWQSQDKKTLKRINLLVKEVMRDPEVGIGKPEPLRENLSGFWSRRIDDTHRLVYAIEKDQIVVIACRYHFE
;
A
#
# COMPACT_ATOMS: atom_id res chain seq x y z
N MET A 1 -13.68 -3.10 9.78
CA MET A 1 -12.40 -2.39 9.75
C MET A 1 -11.34 -3.21 10.47
N ARG A 2 -10.18 -3.31 9.90
CA ARG A 2 -9.07 -4.00 10.55
C ARG A 2 -8.45 -3.12 11.61
N SER A 3 -8.01 -3.74 12.69
CA SER A 3 -7.56 -3.00 13.85
C SER A 3 -6.06 -2.72 13.87
N LYS A 4 -5.29 -3.37 12.98
CA LYS A 4 -3.84 -3.25 13.02
C LYS A 4 -3.25 -2.95 11.63
N LEU A 5 -2.34 -1.99 11.60
CA LEU A 5 -1.56 -1.65 10.40
C LEU A 5 -0.11 -2.03 10.67
N VAL A 6 0.43 -2.89 9.82
CA VAL A 6 1.81 -3.38 9.96
C VAL A 6 2.60 -2.96 8.73
N TRP A 7 3.84 -2.54 8.94
CA TRP A 7 4.77 -2.19 7.87
C TRP A 7 5.94 -3.14 7.93
N THR A 8 6.30 -3.74 6.78
CA THR A 8 7.58 -4.44 6.72
C THR A 8 8.71 -3.42 6.79
N ASN A 9 9.92 -3.89 7.09
CA ASN A 9 11.06 -2.98 7.11
C ASN A 9 11.27 -2.29 5.78
N ALA A 10 11.12 -3.03 4.68
CA ALA A 10 11.28 -2.47 3.34
C ALA A 10 10.20 -1.42 3.05
N ALA A 11 8.96 -1.69 3.42
CA ALA A 11 7.87 -0.74 3.22
C ALA A 11 8.10 0.52 4.04
N TRP A 12 8.57 0.37 5.27
CA TRP A 12 8.87 1.51 6.12
C TRP A 12 9.97 2.38 5.52
N GLU A 13 11.01 1.76 4.94
CA GLU A 13 12.06 2.52 4.26
C GLU A 13 11.51 3.28 3.07
N ASP A 14 10.61 2.66 2.30
CA ASP A 14 9.94 3.36 1.20
C ASP A 14 9.19 4.60 1.71
N TYR A 15 8.46 4.43 2.79
CA TYR A 15 7.66 5.49 3.37
C TYR A 15 8.54 6.65 3.85
N VAL A 16 9.64 6.33 4.52
CA VAL A 16 10.62 7.33 4.99
C VAL A 16 11.23 8.07 3.81
N TYR A 17 11.53 7.36 2.73
CA TYR A 17 12.04 7.98 1.50
C TYR A 17 11.12 9.12 1.03
N TRP A 18 9.81 8.86 0.98
CA TRP A 18 8.86 9.85 0.49
C TRP A 18 8.76 11.07 1.40
N GLN A 19 9.03 10.93 2.68
CA GLN A 19 8.95 12.04 3.61
C GLN A 19 9.94 13.16 3.27
N SER A 20 11.07 12.82 2.67
CA SER A 20 12.06 13.81 2.29
C SER A 20 12.10 14.11 0.80
N GLN A 21 11.39 13.32 -0.01
CA GLN A 21 11.48 13.45 -1.47
C GLN A 21 10.29 14.17 -2.10
N ASP A 22 9.07 13.87 -1.65
CA ASP A 22 7.89 14.39 -2.33
C ASP A 22 6.69 14.36 -1.38
N LYS A 23 6.35 15.52 -0.87
CA LYS A 23 5.24 15.65 0.08
C LYS A 23 3.89 15.31 -0.55
N LYS A 24 3.74 15.57 -1.85
CA LYS A 24 2.49 15.26 -2.55
C LYS A 24 2.29 13.75 -2.62
N THR A 25 3.34 13.02 -2.94
CA THR A 25 3.30 11.57 -2.97
C THR A 25 3.04 11.00 -1.58
N LEU A 26 3.69 11.58 -0.57
CA LEU A 26 3.47 11.17 0.80
C LEU A 26 2.00 11.31 1.20
N LYS A 27 1.38 12.44 0.88
CA LYS A 27 -0.04 12.64 1.17
C LYS A 27 -0.91 11.61 0.47
N ARG A 28 -0.58 11.27 -0.77
CA ARG A 28 -1.32 10.27 -1.52
C ARG A 28 -1.22 8.90 -0.83
N ILE A 29 -0.02 8.53 -0.41
CA ILE A 29 0.21 7.27 0.29
C ILE A 29 -0.59 7.24 1.60
N ASN A 30 -0.55 8.32 2.36
CA ASN A 30 -1.30 8.41 3.62
C ASN A 30 -2.79 8.20 3.37
N LEU A 31 -3.33 8.81 2.32
CA LEU A 31 -4.74 8.66 1.98
C LEU A 31 -5.05 7.21 1.58
N LEU A 32 -4.19 6.61 0.76
CA LEU A 32 -4.39 5.23 0.33
C LEU A 32 -4.38 4.27 1.50
N VAL A 33 -3.43 4.43 2.42
CA VAL A 33 -3.35 3.56 3.62
C VAL A 33 -4.63 3.68 4.44
N LYS A 34 -5.09 4.90 4.63
CA LYS A 34 -6.34 5.13 5.37
C LYS A 34 -7.52 4.42 4.70
N GLU A 35 -7.61 4.52 3.37
CA GLU A 35 -8.69 3.88 2.63
C GLU A 35 -8.58 2.35 2.64
N VAL A 36 -7.37 1.82 2.57
CA VAL A 36 -7.16 0.37 2.66
C VAL A 36 -7.63 -0.16 4.02
N MET A 37 -7.34 0.56 5.08
CA MET A 37 -7.77 0.14 6.42
C MET A 37 -9.28 0.12 6.53
N ARG A 38 -9.97 1.01 5.84
CA ARG A 38 -11.42 1.05 5.84
C ARG A 38 -12.02 -0.05 4.98
N ASP A 39 -11.50 -0.22 3.77
CA ASP A 39 -11.98 -1.24 2.84
C ASP A 39 -10.82 -1.66 1.93
N PRO A 40 -10.21 -2.82 2.19
CA PRO A 40 -8.99 -3.19 1.47
C PRO A 40 -9.20 -3.62 0.03
N GLU A 41 -10.44 -3.86 -0.41
CA GLU A 41 -10.69 -4.36 -1.75
C GLU A 41 -11.42 -3.36 -2.65
N VAL A 42 -11.93 -2.28 -2.10
CA VAL A 42 -12.73 -1.30 -2.85
C VAL A 42 -12.28 0.10 -2.49
N GLY A 43 -12.24 0.99 -3.48
CA GLY A 43 -11.97 2.39 -3.24
C GLY A 43 -10.98 2.99 -4.22
N ILE A 44 -10.35 4.09 -3.81
CA ILE A 44 -9.47 4.85 -4.68
C ILE A 44 -8.19 4.09 -5.02
N GLY A 45 -7.52 4.47 -6.11
CA GLY A 45 -6.25 3.89 -6.49
C GLY A 45 -6.36 2.57 -7.24
N LYS A 46 -7.56 2.22 -7.70
CA LYS A 46 -7.79 0.99 -8.48
C LYS A 46 -7.23 -0.25 -7.78
N PRO A 47 -7.78 -0.61 -6.61
CA PRO A 47 -7.30 -1.80 -5.91
C PRO A 47 -7.48 -3.04 -6.77
N GLU A 48 -6.42 -3.84 -6.84
CA GLU A 48 -6.49 -5.08 -7.60
C GLU A 48 -5.59 -6.15 -6.95
N PRO A 49 -6.01 -7.42 -7.01
CA PRO A 49 -5.17 -8.49 -6.48
C PRO A 49 -3.98 -8.74 -7.39
N LEU A 50 -2.86 -9.12 -6.80
CA LEU A 50 -1.68 -9.52 -7.54
C LEU A 50 -1.77 -11.01 -7.86
N ARG A 51 -1.00 -11.45 -8.87
CA ARG A 51 -1.12 -12.79 -9.42
C ARG A 51 0.07 -13.67 -9.06
N GLU A 52 -0.10 -14.96 -9.27
CA GLU A 52 0.94 -15.97 -9.16
C GLU A 52 1.56 -16.00 -7.77
N ASN A 53 2.87 -15.81 -7.68
CA ASN A 53 3.59 -15.90 -6.42
C ASN A 53 3.18 -14.84 -5.41
N LEU A 54 2.45 -13.83 -5.88
CA LEU A 54 1.99 -12.73 -5.02
C LEU A 54 0.52 -12.87 -4.68
N SER A 55 -0.02 -14.07 -4.83
CA SER A 55 -1.40 -14.36 -4.45
C SER A 55 -1.65 -13.99 -2.99
N GLY A 56 -2.77 -13.32 -2.74
CA GLY A 56 -3.09 -12.84 -1.40
C GLY A 56 -2.65 -11.41 -1.15
N PHE A 57 -1.87 -10.87 -2.06
CA PHE A 57 -1.44 -9.48 -2.01
C PHE A 57 -2.28 -8.64 -2.96
N TRP A 58 -2.41 -7.37 -2.63
CA TRP A 58 -3.16 -6.39 -3.41
C TRP A 58 -2.32 -5.16 -3.65
N SER A 59 -2.68 -4.39 -4.66
CA SER A 59 -2.00 -3.12 -4.92
C SER A 59 -3.00 -2.02 -5.23
N ARG A 60 -2.60 -0.79 -4.93
CA ARG A 60 -3.30 0.43 -5.35
C ARG A 60 -2.30 1.38 -5.97
N ARG A 61 -2.77 2.15 -6.93
CA ARG A 61 -1.91 3.12 -7.61
C ARG A 61 -1.64 4.33 -6.74
N ILE A 62 -0.36 4.63 -6.56
CA ILE A 62 0.07 5.89 -5.98
C ILE A 62 0.12 6.93 -7.09
N ASP A 63 0.81 6.59 -8.19
CA ASP A 63 0.88 7.39 -9.41
C ASP A 63 1.16 6.44 -10.58
N ASP A 64 1.59 6.98 -11.73
CA ASP A 64 1.84 6.16 -12.92
C ASP A 64 2.98 5.17 -12.74
N THR A 65 3.88 5.44 -11.81
CA THR A 65 5.09 4.64 -11.61
C THR A 65 5.01 3.78 -10.36
N HIS A 66 4.43 4.32 -9.29
CA HIS A 66 4.54 3.72 -7.96
C HIS A 66 3.22 3.11 -7.51
N ARG A 67 3.33 2.04 -6.72
CA ARG A 67 2.19 1.33 -6.18
C ARG A 67 2.34 1.09 -4.69
N LEU A 68 1.21 1.11 -4.01
CA LEU A 68 1.11 0.64 -2.63
C LEU A 68 0.73 -0.84 -2.69
N VAL A 69 1.60 -1.70 -2.16
CA VAL A 69 1.36 -3.14 -2.13
C VAL A 69 1.12 -3.56 -0.69
N TYR A 70 0.06 -4.35 -0.48
CA TYR A 70 -0.32 -4.74 0.87
C TYR A 70 -0.92 -6.13 0.88
N ALA A 71 -0.82 -6.80 2.03
CA ALA A 71 -1.45 -8.09 2.26
C ALA A 71 -2.66 -7.88 3.16
N ILE A 72 -3.76 -8.56 2.83
CA ILE A 72 -4.98 -8.51 3.63
C ILE A 72 -4.98 -9.73 4.52
N GLU A 73 -4.91 -9.52 5.83
CA GLU A 73 -4.95 -10.59 6.81
C GLU A 73 -6.18 -10.40 7.70
N LYS A 74 -6.47 -11.41 8.50
CA LYS A 74 -7.74 -11.49 9.23
C LYS A 74 -8.07 -10.21 10.01
N ASP A 75 -7.12 -9.67 10.74
CA ASP A 75 -7.37 -8.52 11.60
C ASP A 75 -6.37 -7.40 11.35
N GLN A 76 -5.65 -7.47 10.25
CA GLN A 76 -4.61 -6.48 9.98
C GLN A 76 -4.34 -6.33 8.51
N ILE A 77 -3.75 -5.20 8.18
CA ILE A 77 -3.19 -4.94 6.85
C ILE A 77 -1.68 -4.86 7.01
N VAL A 78 -0.94 -5.55 6.15
CA VAL A 78 0.51 -5.49 6.15
C VAL A 78 0.95 -4.78 4.88
N VAL A 79 1.60 -3.63 5.03
CA VAL A 79 2.14 -2.89 3.89
C VAL A 79 3.49 -3.50 3.52
N ILE A 80 3.61 -3.90 2.26
CA ILE A 80 4.80 -4.60 1.74
C ILE A 80 5.73 -3.64 1.02
N ALA A 81 5.17 -2.66 0.30
CA ALA A 81 5.94 -1.71 -0.48
C ALA A 81 5.08 -0.49 -0.77
N CYS A 82 5.72 0.66 -0.94
CA CYS A 82 5.02 1.86 -1.42
C CYS A 82 5.92 2.68 -2.34
N ARG A 83 6.77 1.98 -3.09
CA ARG A 83 7.65 2.60 -4.06
C ARG A 83 7.86 1.60 -5.19
N TYR A 84 7.96 2.11 -6.43
CA TYR A 84 8.14 1.32 -7.63
C TYR A 84 6.91 0.48 -7.98
N HIS A 85 7.05 -0.22 -9.07
CA HIS A 85 6.02 -1.06 -9.64
C HIS A 85 6.31 -2.50 -9.24
N PHE A 86 5.35 -3.14 -8.64
CA PHE A 86 5.50 -4.51 -8.16
C PHE A 86 4.69 -5.43 -9.06
N GLU A 87 5.35 -6.43 -9.61
CA GLU A 87 4.67 -7.37 -10.50
C GLU A 87 4.64 -8.77 -9.93
#